data_f8c064f1805b3e0f3f43ae56846b9a7b
#
_entry.id   f8c064f1805b3e0f3f43ae56846b9a7b
#
_cell.length_a   1.000
_cell.length_b   1.000
_cell.length_c   1.000
_cell.angle_alpha   90.00
_cell.angle_beta   90.00
_cell.angle_gamma   90.00
#
_symmetry.space_group_name_H-M   'P 1'
#
loop_
_entity.id
_entity.type
_entity.pdbx_description
1 polymer ?
#
loop_
_entity_poly.entity_id
_entity_poly.type
_entity_poly.pdbx_seq_one_letter_code
_entity_poly.pdbx_strand_id
1 'polypeptide(L)'
;MIEIVENLKNNKDIILIQKKKGNFTMNHYITGETIRTLREKKGLTQKDLANLLMVSDKTISKWETKKGYPDIGILEQLASCLDVSIAELLTGDFITNKNRSGNMLRSVFYVCPVCGNIIHSMGESMISCCGIALPPLEAEPEDDQHTFFIEPMETDSYISIEHEMSKQHYISFIACVTSSKIELIKLYPEQNAECRLFLRGHGILYMYCNKHGLIKKRF
;
A
#
# COMPACT_ATOMS: atom_id res chain seq x y z
N MET A 1 -28.81 11.67 5.35
CA MET A 1 -27.90 10.47 5.42
C MET A 1 -28.24 9.46 4.33
N ILE A 2 -28.69 9.91 3.15
CA ILE A 2 -29.10 9.06 2.00
C ILE A 2 -28.49 9.54 0.66
N GLU A 3 -27.78 10.66 0.63
CA GLU A 3 -27.27 11.27 -0.63
C GLU A 3 -25.82 10.93 -1.02
N ILE A 4 -25.09 10.12 -0.25
CA ILE A 4 -23.68 9.74 -0.56
C ILE A 4 -23.58 8.41 -1.34
N VAL A 5 -24.69 7.72 -1.58
CA VAL A 5 -24.67 6.37 -2.19
C VAL A 5 -24.86 6.36 -3.71
N GLU A 6 -25.22 7.48 -4.33
CA GLU A 6 -25.54 7.49 -5.79
C GLU A 6 -24.36 7.72 -6.73
N ASN A 7 -23.17 8.12 -6.25
CA ASN A 7 -22.03 8.41 -7.11
C ASN A 7 -21.04 7.24 -7.31
N LEU A 8 -21.34 6.04 -6.82
CA LEU A 8 -20.45 4.87 -6.91
C LEU A 8 -20.83 3.86 -8.00
N LYS A 9 -21.75 4.20 -8.90
CA LYS A 9 -22.29 3.24 -9.90
C LYS A 9 -21.46 3.05 -11.18
N ASN A 10 -20.34 3.75 -11.36
CA ASN A 10 -19.61 3.72 -12.63
C ASN A 10 -18.18 3.15 -12.60
N ASN A 11 -17.78 2.43 -11.57
CA ASN A 11 -16.48 1.78 -11.58
C ASN A 11 -16.62 0.26 -11.40
N LYS A 12 -16.45 -0.48 -12.50
CA LYS A 12 -16.67 -1.94 -12.60
C LYS A 12 -15.65 -2.80 -11.86
N ASP A 13 -14.80 -2.23 -11.00
CA ASP A 13 -13.76 -2.94 -10.24
C ASP A 13 -13.90 -2.80 -8.72
N ILE A 14 -15.06 -2.37 -8.23
CA ILE A 14 -15.32 -2.35 -6.79
C ILE A 14 -15.79 -3.73 -6.39
N ILE A 15 -14.97 -4.42 -5.61
CA ILE A 15 -15.33 -5.63 -4.87
C ILE A 15 -16.62 -5.35 -4.11
N LEU A 16 -17.71 -5.95 -4.57
CA LEU A 16 -19.00 -5.93 -3.90
C LEU A 16 -18.87 -6.64 -2.54
N ILE A 17 -18.58 -5.88 -1.49
CA ILE A 17 -18.87 -6.33 -0.12
C ILE A 17 -20.39 -6.30 0.03
N GLN A 18 -21.05 -7.34 -0.43
CA GLN A 18 -22.46 -7.56 -0.09
C GLN A 18 -22.54 -7.94 1.39
N LYS A 19 -22.84 -6.96 2.25
CA LYS A 19 -23.40 -7.24 3.58
C LYS A 19 -24.74 -7.93 3.41
N LYS A 20 -24.76 -9.24 3.26
CA LYS A 20 -25.97 -10.02 3.56
C LYS A 20 -26.18 -9.99 5.08
N LYS A 21 -27.19 -9.26 5.54
CA LYS A 21 -27.78 -9.46 6.87
C LYS A 21 -28.28 -10.91 6.96
N GLY A 22 -27.69 -11.70 7.80
CA GLY A 22 -28.19 -13.02 8.11
C GLY A 22 -27.05 -13.94 8.55
N ASN A 23 -27.05 -14.31 9.84
CA ASN A 23 -26.30 -15.37 10.50
C ASN A 23 -24.80 -15.47 10.11
N PHE A 24 -23.98 -14.99 11.01
CA PHE A 24 -22.55 -15.20 11.06
C PHE A 24 -22.30 -16.70 11.42
N THR A 25 -22.55 -17.58 10.49
CA THR A 25 -21.98 -18.94 10.55
C THR A 25 -20.54 -18.79 10.05
N MET A 26 -19.60 -18.81 10.97
CA MET A 26 -18.18 -18.98 10.66
C MET A 26 -17.99 -20.37 10.00
N ASN A 27 -18.23 -20.49 8.72
CA ASN A 27 -17.73 -21.62 7.94
C ASN A 27 -16.27 -21.34 7.60
N HIS A 28 -15.40 -21.35 8.62
CA HIS A 28 -13.96 -21.34 8.48
C HIS A 28 -13.44 -22.73 8.07
N TYR A 29 -13.96 -23.27 7.00
CA TYR A 29 -13.39 -24.47 6.41
C TYR A 29 -12.65 -24.08 5.14
N ILE A 30 -11.39 -24.54 5.05
CA ILE A 30 -10.60 -24.47 3.83
C ILE A 30 -11.46 -24.98 2.71
N THR A 31 -11.81 -24.15 1.74
CA THR A 31 -12.55 -24.62 0.59
C THR A 31 -11.61 -25.43 -0.29
N GLY A 32 -12.03 -26.61 -0.74
CA GLY A 32 -11.22 -27.41 -1.67
C GLY A 32 -10.84 -26.64 -2.93
N GLU A 33 -11.64 -25.66 -3.31
CA GLU A 33 -11.37 -24.74 -4.40
C GLU A 33 -10.16 -23.82 -4.12
N THR A 34 -9.99 -23.37 -2.88
CA THR A 34 -8.80 -22.60 -2.46
C THR A 34 -7.52 -23.42 -2.63
N ILE A 35 -7.50 -24.65 -2.13
CA ILE A 35 -6.36 -25.57 -2.27
C ILE A 35 -6.02 -25.78 -3.76
N ARG A 36 -7.01 -26.08 -4.57
CA ARG A 36 -6.86 -26.30 -6.00
C ARG A 36 -6.29 -25.06 -6.70
N THR A 37 -6.88 -23.89 -6.47
CA THR A 37 -6.46 -22.64 -7.10
C THR A 37 -5.01 -22.27 -6.75
N LEU A 38 -4.63 -22.43 -5.48
CA LEU A 38 -3.25 -22.16 -5.02
C LEU A 38 -2.25 -23.15 -5.62
N ARG A 39 -2.60 -24.45 -5.66
CA ARG A 39 -1.78 -25.49 -6.27
C ARG A 39 -1.55 -25.22 -7.77
N GLU A 40 -2.63 -24.98 -8.52
CA GLU A 40 -2.55 -24.69 -9.96
C GLU A 40 -1.76 -23.43 -10.24
N LYS A 41 -1.89 -22.40 -9.40
CA LYS A 41 -1.11 -21.17 -9.49
C LYS A 41 0.39 -21.40 -9.30
N LYS A 42 0.78 -22.39 -8.49
CA LYS A 42 2.17 -22.84 -8.34
C LYS A 42 2.64 -23.80 -9.44
N GLY A 43 1.77 -24.17 -10.36
CA GLY A 43 2.10 -25.14 -11.41
C GLY A 43 2.26 -26.58 -10.90
N LEU A 44 1.79 -26.88 -9.68
CA LEU A 44 1.90 -28.19 -9.09
C LEU A 44 0.75 -29.11 -9.56
N THR A 45 1.08 -30.38 -9.82
CA THR A 45 0.04 -31.43 -9.96
C THR A 45 -0.47 -31.87 -8.60
N GLN A 46 -1.61 -32.55 -8.55
CA GLN A 46 -2.10 -33.17 -7.29
C GLN A 46 -1.08 -34.14 -6.70
N LYS A 47 -0.35 -34.85 -7.55
CA LYS A 47 0.71 -35.78 -7.16
C LYS A 47 1.92 -35.06 -6.56
N ASP A 48 2.30 -33.92 -7.12
CA ASP A 48 3.42 -33.13 -6.59
C ASP A 48 3.11 -32.58 -5.20
N LEU A 49 1.92 -32.03 -5.02
CA LEU A 49 1.47 -31.55 -3.70
C LEU A 49 1.36 -32.71 -2.69
N ALA A 50 0.87 -33.86 -3.14
CA ALA A 50 0.79 -35.07 -2.31
C ALA A 50 2.17 -35.54 -1.85
N ASN A 51 3.15 -35.54 -2.73
CA ASN A 51 4.53 -35.90 -2.40
C ASN A 51 5.14 -34.92 -1.38
N LEU A 52 4.94 -33.62 -1.56
CA LEU A 52 5.43 -32.58 -0.62
C LEU A 52 4.84 -32.72 0.78
N LEU A 53 3.60 -33.14 0.86
CA LEU A 53 2.87 -33.34 2.12
C LEU A 53 2.96 -34.76 2.68
N MET A 54 3.64 -35.68 1.98
CA MET A 54 3.73 -37.11 2.33
C MET A 54 2.35 -37.78 2.51
N VAL A 55 1.38 -37.41 1.66
CA VAL A 55 0.04 -37.98 1.61
C VAL A 55 -0.22 -38.63 0.25
N SER A 56 -1.37 -39.33 0.09
CA SER A 56 -1.75 -39.89 -1.22
C SER A 56 -2.34 -38.79 -2.14
N ASP A 57 -2.17 -38.96 -3.44
CA ASP A 57 -2.80 -38.11 -4.48
C ASP A 57 -4.34 -38.13 -4.34
N LYS A 58 -4.92 -39.31 -3.95
CA LYS A 58 -6.34 -39.45 -3.63
C LYS A 58 -6.78 -38.57 -2.46
N THR A 59 -5.90 -38.30 -1.51
CA THR A 59 -6.16 -37.43 -0.37
C THR A 59 -6.30 -35.97 -0.85
N ILE A 60 -5.38 -35.47 -1.69
CA ILE A 60 -5.46 -34.15 -2.28
C ILE A 60 -6.75 -34.02 -3.12
N SER A 61 -7.03 -35.01 -3.95
CA SER A 61 -8.25 -35.02 -4.76
C SER A 61 -9.53 -34.98 -3.92
N LYS A 62 -9.57 -35.65 -2.77
CA LYS A 62 -10.70 -35.57 -1.83
C LYS A 62 -10.86 -34.18 -1.25
N TRP A 63 -9.76 -33.50 -0.88
CA TRP A 63 -9.81 -32.14 -0.36
C TRP A 63 -10.32 -31.15 -1.43
N GLU A 64 -9.77 -31.20 -2.64
CA GLU A 64 -10.14 -30.31 -3.73
C GLU A 64 -11.60 -30.52 -4.20
N THR A 65 -12.13 -31.76 -4.09
CA THR A 65 -13.52 -32.08 -4.45
C THR A 65 -14.51 -31.96 -3.29
N LYS A 66 -14.10 -31.41 -2.14
CA LYS A 66 -14.93 -31.24 -0.94
C LYS A 66 -15.45 -32.57 -0.35
N LYS A 67 -14.79 -33.69 -0.66
CA LYS A 67 -15.10 -35.02 -0.09
C LYS A 67 -14.31 -35.32 1.18
N GLY A 68 -13.53 -34.39 1.67
CA GLY A 68 -12.75 -34.44 2.89
C GLY A 68 -12.05 -33.13 3.12
N TYR A 69 -11.44 -32.98 4.29
CA TYR A 69 -10.72 -31.78 4.70
C TYR A 69 -9.32 -32.16 5.19
N PRO A 70 -8.32 -31.25 5.06
CA PRO A 70 -7.03 -31.43 5.70
C PRO A 70 -7.19 -31.50 7.22
N ASP A 71 -6.44 -32.39 7.84
CA ASP A 71 -6.31 -32.41 9.31
C ASP A 71 -5.57 -31.16 9.80
N ILE A 72 -5.90 -30.73 11.02
CA ILE A 72 -5.30 -29.55 11.64
C ILE A 72 -3.76 -29.65 11.71
N GLY A 73 -3.23 -30.86 11.93
CA GLY A 73 -1.80 -31.12 12.01
C GLY A 73 -1.06 -30.92 10.68
N ILE A 74 -1.75 -30.95 9.54
CA ILE A 74 -1.12 -30.79 8.22
C ILE A 74 -1.29 -29.36 7.65
N LEU A 75 -2.07 -28.51 8.33
CA LEU A 75 -2.38 -27.18 7.83
C LEU A 75 -1.16 -26.28 7.67
N GLU A 76 -0.21 -26.33 8.61
CA GLU A 76 1.00 -25.54 8.55
C GLU A 76 1.88 -25.93 7.36
N GLN A 77 2.05 -27.24 7.14
CA GLN A 77 2.80 -27.75 5.98
C GLN A 77 2.09 -27.43 4.67
N LEU A 78 0.77 -27.56 4.61
CA LEU A 78 -0.03 -27.22 3.45
C LEU A 78 0.06 -25.73 3.10
N ALA A 79 -0.07 -24.86 4.08
CA ALA A 79 0.08 -23.40 3.92
C ALA A 79 1.48 -23.04 3.43
N SER A 80 2.52 -23.63 4.04
CA SER A 80 3.91 -23.46 3.61
C SER A 80 4.15 -23.96 2.18
N CYS A 81 3.64 -25.14 1.81
CA CYS A 81 3.75 -25.65 0.45
C CYS A 81 3.06 -24.78 -0.59
N LEU A 82 2.01 -24.06 -0.19
CA LEU A 82 1.22 -23.20 -1.07
C LEU A 82 1.65 -21.72 -1.01
N ASP A 83 2.68 -21.35 -0.22
CA ASP A 83 3.18 -19.99 0.03
C ASP A 83 2.10 -19.01 0.50
N VAL A 84 1.27 -19.47 1.42
CA VAL A 84 0.25 -18.66 2.07
C VAL A 84 0.33 -18.83 3.59
N SER A 85 -0.21 -17.88 4.33
CA SER A 85 -0.44 -18.07 5.76
C SER A 85 -1.61 -19.03 6.03
N ILE A 86 -1.64 -19.63 7.22
CA ILE A 86 -2.79 -20.46 7.65
C ILE A 86 -4.08 -19.63 7.62
N ALA A 87 -4.03 -18.35 7.99
CA ALA A 87 -5.18 -17.46 7.96
C ALA A 87 -5.72 -17.29 6.53
N GLU A 88 -4.86 -17.02 5.55
CA GLU A 88 -5.23 -16.92 4.12
C GLU A 88 -5.77 -18.24 3.59
N LEU A 89 -5.18 -19.37 3.98
CA LEU A 89 -5.66 -20.70 3.59
C LEU A 89 -7.07 -20.98 4.13
N LEU A 90 -7.37 -20.55 5.37
CA LEU A 90 -8.67 -20.73 6.02
C LEU A 90 -9.74 -19.78 5.48
N THR A 91 -9.40 -18.52 5.23
CA THR A 91 -10.36 -17.51 4.74
C THR A 91 -10.61 -17.62 3.24
N GLY A 92 -9.66 -18.19 2.49
CA GLY A 92 -9.65 -18.16 1.03
C GLY A 92 -9.29 -16.80 0.43
N ASP A 93 -9.05 -15.81 1.28
CA ASP A 93 -8.61 -14.46 0.89
C ASP A 93 -7.08 -14.40 0.85
N PHE A 94 -6.49 -14.86 -0.23
CA PHE A 94 -5.06 -14.74 -0.43
C PHE A 94 -4.73 -13.51 -1.27
N ILE A 95 -3.94 -12.65 -0.69
CA ILE A 95 -3.42 -11.48 -1.37
C ILE A 95 -2.36 -11.95 -2.36
N THR A 96 -2.71 -11.94 -3.64
CA THR A 96 -1.70 -12.13 -4.68
C THR A 96 -0.81 -10.90 -4.68
N ASN A 97 0.35 -10.99 -4.03
CA ASN A 97 1.35 -9.94 -4.10
C ASN A 97 1.89 -9.87 -5.54
N LYS A 98 1.12 -9.22 -6.40
CA LYS A 98 1.62 -8.77 -7.70
C LYS A 98 2.55 -7.62 -7.37
N ASN A 99 3.82 -7.90 -7.18
CA ASN A 99 4.83 -6.88 -6.92
C ASN A 99 4.89 -5.90 -8.09
N ARG A 100 3.93 -4.96 -8.12
CA ARG A 100 3.87 -3.84 -9.07
C ARG A 100 4.73 -2.67 -8.63
N SER A 101 5.29 -2.74 -7.44
CA SER A 101 5.95 -1.63 -6.77
C SER A 101 7.46 -1.59 -7.01
N GLY A 102 7.95 -2.09 -8.12
CA GLY A 102 9.38 -2.07 -8.43
C GLY A 102 10.03 -0.68 -8.52
N ASN A 103 9.26 0.42 -8.36
CA ASN A 103 9.79 1.77 -8.50
C ASN A 103 9.21 2.69 -7.43
N MET A 104 10.07 3.17 -6.53
CA MET A 104 9.71 4.11 -5.47
C MET A 104 9.22 5.47 -5.99
N LEU A 105 9.49 5.82 -7.25
CA LEU A 105 8.94 7.04 -7.88
C LEU A 105 7.39 7.03 -7.98
N ARG A 106 6.75 5.89 -7.68
CA ARG A 106 5.28 5.77 -7.52
C ARG A 106 4.82 6.00 -6.09
N SER A 107 5.69 6.47 -5.23
CA SER A 107 5.36 6.78 -3.84
C SER A 107 4.20 7.76 -3.72
N VAL A 108 3.35 7.51 -2.76
CA VAL A 108 2.16 8.29 -2.46
C VAL A 108 2.24 8.80 -1.02
N PHE A 109 1.87 10.04 -0.81
CA PHE A 109 1.83 10.67 0.49
C PHE A 109 0.39 10.89 0.94
N TYR A 110 0.20 10.83 2.24
CA TYR A 110 -1.06 11.08 2.93
C TYR A 110 -0.76 11.98 4.13
N VAL A 111 -1.56 13.00 4.34
CA VAL A 111 -1.45 13.87 5.52
C VAL A 111 -2.78 13.91 6.24
N CYS A 112 -2.75 13.68 7.54
CA CYS A 112 -3.94 13.76 8.36
C CYS A 112 -4.28 15.22 8.66
N PRO A 113 -5.47 15.73 8.31
CA PRO A 113 -5.84 17.11 8.56
C PRO A 113 -6.07 17.41 10.04
N VAL A 114 -6.24 16.38 10.89
CA VAL A 114 -6.51 16.54 12.32
C VAL A 114 -5.22 16.64 13.13
N CYS A 115 -4.26 15.72 12.91
CA CYS A 115 -3.04 15.65 13.72
C CYS A 115 -1.76 15.98 12.95
N GLY A 116 -1.84 16.26 11.63
CA GLY A 116 -0.68 16.54 10.80
C GLY A 116 0.24 15.33 10.58
N ASN A 117 -0.21 14.11 10.88
CA ASN A 117 0.58 12.90 10.66
C ASN A 117 0.85 12.72 9.17
N ILE A 118 2.10 12.44 8.82
CA ILE A 118 2.56 12.23 7.46
C ILE A 118 2.78 10.74 7.27
N ILE A 119 2.13 10.17 6.28
CA ILE A 119 2.22 8.75 5.96
C ILE A 119 2.67 8.62 4.52
N HIS A 120 3.62 7.74 4.28
CA HIS A 120 4.14 7.41 2.96
C HIS A 120 3.85 5.95 2.64
N SER A 121 3.48 5.67 1.40
CA SER A 121 3.37 4.31 0.87
C SER A 121 3.99 4.20 -0.52
N MET A 122 4.43 3.00 -0.90
CA MET A 122 5.00 2.74 -2.23
C MET A 122 3.95 2.57 -3.34
N GLY A 123 2.70 2.82 -3.04
CA GLY A 123 1.56 2.78 -3.94
C GLY A 123 0.30 3.18 -3.20
N GLU A 124 -0.81 3.28 -3.90
CA GLU A 124 -2.09 3.60 -3.28
C GLU A 124 -2.49 2.56 -2.22
N SER A 125 -2.90 3.03 -1.08
CA SER A 125 -3.28 2.22 0.08
C SER A 125 -4.50 2.83 0.75
N MET A 126 -5.33 1.99 1.34
CA MET A 126 -6.41 2.45 2.20
C MET A 126 -5.84 2.78 3.58
N ILE A 127 -5.73 4.07 3.88
CA ILE A 127 -5.11 4.57 5.11
C ILE A 127 -6.13 5.36 5.89
N SER A 128 -6.15 5.17 7.21
CA SER A 128 -6.96 5.98 8.12
C SER A 128 -6.11 6.51 9.27
N CYS A 129 -6.39 7.74 9.67
CA CYS A 129 -5.78 8.37 10.83
C CYS A 129 -6.82 9.23 11.56
N CYS A 130 -6.80 9.28 12.90
CA CYS A 130 -7.77 10.02 13.72
C CYS A 130 -9.24 9.72 13.36
N GLY A 131 -9.56 8.48 12.96
CA GLY A 131 -10.90 8.06 12.58
C GLY A 131 -11.38 8.51 11.19
N ILE A 132 -10.48 9.11 10.39
CA ILE A 132 -10.77 9.60 9.03
C ILE A 132 -10.00 8.76 8.02
N ALA A 133 -10.66 8.35 6.93
CA ALA A 133 -9.98 7.77 5.78
C ALA A 133 -9.23 8.88 5.03
N LEU A 134 -7.93 8.69 4.82
CA LEU A 134 -7.09 9.66 4.15
C LEU A 134 -7.03 9.36 2.65
N PRO A 135 -7.40 10.33 1.79
CA PRO A 135 -7.15 10.21 0.36
C PRO A 135 -5.66 10.37 0.06
N PRO A 136 -5.16 9.72 -1.01
CA PRO A 136 -3.82 10.02 -1.52
C PRO A 136 -3.72 11.48 -1.93
N LEU A 137 -2.58 12.12 -1.62
CA LEU A 137 -2.32 13.49 -2.06
C LEU A 137 -1.95 13.48 -3.55
N GLU A 138 -2.62 14.32 -4.31
CA GLU A 138 -2.25 14.64 -5.68
C GLU A 138 -1.15 15.69 -5.67
N ALA A 139 -0.06 15.45 -6.41
CA ALA A 139 1.07 16.37 -6.45
C ALA A 139 1.00 17.26 -7.69
N GLU A 140 0.97 18.56 -7.48
CA GLU A 140 0.99 19.57 -8.53
C GLU A 140 2.42 20.01 -8.88
N PRO A 141 2.66 20.58 -10.07
CA PRO A 141 3.94 21.19 -10.39
C PRO A 141 4.20 22.44 -9.55
N GLU A 142 5.45 22.90 -9.52
CA GLU A 142 5.83 24.17 -8.91
C GLU A 142 5.00 25.35 -9.47
N ASP A 143 4.77 26.34 -8.60
CA ASP A 143 4.19 27.63 -8.94
C ASP A 143 5.09 28.78 -8.40
N ASP A 144 4.67 30.03 -8.61
CA ASP A 144 5.45 31.21 -8.20
C ASP A 144 5.64 31.32 -6.67
N GLN A 145 4.78 30.68 -5.87
CA GLN A 145 4.82 30.71 -4.41
C GLN A 145 5.52 29.48 -3.80
N HIS A 146 5.71 28.43 -4.61
CA HIS A 146 6.24 27.15 -4.18
C HIS A 146 7.32 26.65 -5.14
N THR A 147 8.40 27.43 -5.28
CA THR A 147 9.54 27.12 -6.12
C THR A 147 10.68 26.57 -5.29
N PHE A 148 11.27 25.45 -5.71
CA PHE A 148 12.49 24.92 -5.12
C PHE A 148 13.72 25.65 -5.67
N PHE A 149 14.48 26.32 -4.81
CA PHE A 149 15.83 26.79 -5.10
C PHE A 149 16.81 25.69 -4.68
N ILE A 150 17.65 25.26 -5.60
CA ILE A 150 18.58 24.15 -5.40
C ILE A 150 19.99 24.65 -5.65
N GLU A 151 20.81 24.67 -4.61
CA GLU A 151 22.22 25.04 -4.68
C GLU A 151 23.09 23.79 -4.48
N PRO A 152 23.85 23.36 -5.50
CA PRO A 152 24.77 22.23 -5.36
C PRO A 152 25.90 22.58 -4.38
N MET A 153 26.17 21.67 -3.44
CA MET A 153 27.31 21.70 -2.53
C MET A 153 28.29 20.57 -2.89
N GLU A 154 29.43 20.48 -2.22
CA GLU A 154 30.45 19.46 -2.54
C GLU A 154 29.91 18.02 -2.45
N THR A 155 29.08 17.71 -1.46
CA THR A 155 28.60 16.35 -1.20
C THR A 155 27.08 16.20 -1.31
N ASP A 156 26.32 17.28 -1.11
CA ASP A 156 24.86 17.32 -1.06
C ASP A 156 24.31 18.51 -1.86
N SER A 157 23.04 18.81 -1.72
CA SER A 157 22.40 19.98 -2.28
C SER A 157 21.64 20.71 -1.18
N TYR A 158 21.86 22.01 -1.11
CA TYR A 158 21.06 22.88 -0.26
C TYR A 158 19.78 23.25 -1.00
N ILE A 159 18.67 23.06 -0.34
CA ILE A 159 17.33 23.32 -0.88
C ILE A 159 16.67 24.37 0.00
N SER A 160 16.21 25.43 -0.62
CA SER A 160 15.43 26.47 0.05
C SER A 160 14.15 26.78 -0.73
N ILE A 161 13.15 27.25 -0.02
CA ILE A 161 11.86 27.64 -0.57
C ILE A 161 11.49 28.97 0.07
N GLU A 162 11.24 29.98 -0.74
CA GLU A 162 10.73 31.27 -0.25
C GLU A 162 9.26 31.11 0.10
N HIS A 163 8.95 30.96 1.39
CA HIS A 163 7.60 30.73 1.87
C HIS A 163 7.36 31.43 3.21
N GLU A 164 6.13 31.82 3.47
CA GLU A 164 5.73 32.59 4.67
C GLU A 164 6.11 31.91 6.00
N MET A 165 6.00 30.59 6.07
CA MET A 165 6.33 29.77 7.26
C MET A 165 5.69 30.24 8.58
N SER A 166 4.49 30.84 8.51
CA SER A 166 3.74 31.22 9.70
C SER A 166 3.06 30.00 10.36
N LYS A 167 2.54 30.15 11.58
CA LYS A 167 1.81 29.09 12.28
C LYS A 167 0.57 28.59 11.51
N GLN A 168 0.01 29.43 10.67
CA GLN A 168 -1.22 29.14 9.93
C GLN A 168 -0.94 28.69 8.49
N HIS A 169 0.25 29.05 7.96
CA HIS A 169 0.62 28.76 6.59
C HIS A 169 2.10 28.41 6.52
N TYR A 170 2.43 27.14 6.32
CA TYR A 170 3.81 26.68 6.34
C TYR A 170 3.99 25.38 5.53
N ILE A 171 5.21 25.14 5.11
CA ILE A 171 5.63 23.86 4.52
C ILE A 171 5.89 22.89 5.65
N SER A 172 5.14 21.80 5.65
CA SER A 172 5.17 20.77 6.70
C SER A 172 6.29 19.77 6.52
N PHE A 173 6.66 19.46 5.27
CA PHE A 173 7.80 18.60 4.98
C PHE A 173 8.34 18.84 3.58
N ILE A 174 9.61 18.47 3.40
CA ILE A 174 10.26 18.30 2.10
C ILE A 174 10.67 16.84 1.98
N ALA A 175 10.47 16.24 0.81
CA ALA A 175 10.88 14.85 0.57
C ALA A 175 11.58 14.73 -0.79
N CYS A 176 12.64 13.91 -0.82
CA CYS A 176 13.31 13.48 -2.03
C CYS A 176 13.01 12.00 -2.27
N VAL A 177 12.49 11.67 -3.44
CA VAL A 177 12.18 10.30 -3.83
C VAL A 177 12.97 9.94 -5.08
N THR A 178 13.78 8.90 -4.99
CA THR A 178 14.49 8.28 -6.12
C THR A 178 13.91 6.91 -6.43
N SER A 179 14.49 6.17 -7.36
CA SER A 179 14.06 4.80 -7.68
C SER A 179 14.20 3.80 -6.52
N SER A 180 15.07 4.09 -5.54
CA SER A 180 15.44 3.15 -4.46
C SER A 180 15.42 3.74 -3.06
N LYS A 181 15.24 5.06 -2.92
CA LYS A 181 15.36 5.76 -1.64
C LYS A 181 14.29 6.84 -1.52
N ILE A 182 13.79 7.03 -0.30
CA ILE A 182 13.07 8.21 0.12
C ILE A 182 13.79 8.86 1.29
N GLU A 183 13.89 10.17 1.27
CA GLU A 183 14.41 10.98 2.34
C GLU A 183 13.39 12.09 2.63
N LEU A 184 12.87 12.14 3.84
CA LEU A 184 11.81 13.06 4.26
C LEU A 184 12.30 13.89 5.45
N ILE A 185 12.19 15.19 5.31
CA ILE A 185 12.56 16.15 6.33
C ILE A 185 11.31 16.89 6.79
N LYS A 186 11.00 16.78 8.06
CA LYS A 186 9.88 17.47 8.70
C LYS A 186 10.28 18.91 8.97
N LEU A 187 9.42 19.85 8.58
CA LEU A 187 9.55 21.26 8.88
C LEU A 187 8.46 21.73 9.84
N TYR A 188 8.73 22.80 10.53
CA TYR A 188 7.83 23.40 11.51
C TYR A 188 7.58 24.87 11.21
N PRO A 189 6.47 25.45 11.68
CA PRO A 189 6.23 26.90 11.59
C PRO A 189 7.38 27.70 12.24
N GLU A 190 7.54 28.95 11.79
CA GLU A 190 8.49 29.93 12.34
C GLU A 190 9.98 29.55 12.17
N GLN A 191 10.27 28.58 11.26
CA GLN A 191 11.63 28.28 10.81
C GLN A 191 11.75 28.49 9.30
N ASN A 192 12.96 28.62 8.77
CA ASN A 192 13.16 28.70 7.33
C ASN A 192 12.74 27.38 6.66
N ALA A 193 12.14 27.48 5.47
CA ALA A 193 11.83 26.32 4.65
C ALA A 193 13.07 25.89 3.86
N GLU A 194 14.03 25.29 4.55
CA GLU A 194 15.32 24.89 4.00
C GLU A 194 15.77 23.53 4.52
N CYS A 195 16.55 22.82 3.72
CA CYS A 195 17.13 21.54 4.12
C CYS A 195 18.33 21.19 3.24
N ARG A 196 19.07 20.16 3.65
CA ARG A 196 20.11 19.54 2.84
C ARG A 196 19.65 18.13 2.42
N LEU A 197 19.74 17.83 1.14
CA LEU A 197 19.38 16.54 0.57
C LEU A 197 20.43 16.08 -0.43
N PHE A 198 20.57 14.78 -0.50
CA PHE A 198 21.52 14.16 -1.41
C PHE A 198 20.86 13.90 -2.77
N LEU A 199 20.94 14.87 -3.67
CA LEU A 199 20.37 14.76 -5.01
C LEU A 199 21.39 14.14 -5.96
N ARG A 200 21.19 12.84 -6.30
CA ARG A 200 21.98 12.16 -7.34
C ARG A 200 21.08 11.42 -8.32
N GLY A 201 21.42 11.54 -9.60
CA GLY A 201 20.69 10.86 -10.67
C GLY A 201 19.36 11.54 -10.97
N HIS A 202 18.30 10.76 -11.00
CA HIS A 202 16.94 11.23 -11.30
C HIS A 202 16.00 10.96 -10.14
N GLY A 203 15.18 11.93 -9.82
CA GLY A 203 14.25 11.82 -8.72
C GLY A 203 13.13 12.86 -8.78
N ILE A 204 12.35 12.87 -7.73
CA ILE A 204 11.27 13.84 -7.54
C ILE A 204 11.44 14.45 -6.16
N LEU A 205 11.52 15.77 -6.10
CA LEU A 205 11.37 16.54 -4.89
C LEU A 205 9.89 16.81 -4.67
N TYR A 206 9.48 16.71 -3.42
CA TYR A 206 8.14 17.05 -2.96
C TYR A 206 8.24 18.05 -1.82
N MET A 207 7.34 19.01 -1.76
CA MET A 207 7.03 19.79 -0.58
C MET A 207 5.53 19.73 -0.31
N TYR A 208 5.15 19.79 0.95
CA TYR A 208 3.74 19.85 1.33
C TYR A 208 3.47 21.13 2.11
N CYS A 209 2.68 22.00 1.49
CA CYS A 209 2.12 23.18 2.13
C CYS A 209 0.77 22.85 2.76
N ASN A 210 0.55 23.22 4.02
CA ASN A 210 -0.69 22.93 4.74
C ASN A 210 -1.94 23.60 4.15
N LYS A 211 -1.78 24.63 3.30
CA LYS A 211 -2.88 25.30 2.59
C LYS A 211 -3.00 24.90 1.12
N HIS A 212 -1.87 24.69 0.44
CA HIS A 212 -1.84 24.52 -1.02
C HIS A 212 -1.60 23.06 -1.44
N GLY A 213 -1.38 22.14 -0.49
CA GLY A 213 -1.22 20.73 -0.79
C GLY A 213 0.19 20.29 -1.15
N LEU A 214 0.30 19.24 -1.96
CA LEU A 214 1.56 18.61 -2.33
C LEU A 214 2.07 19.17 -3.66
N ILE A 215 3.29 19.68 -3.68
CA ILE A 215 3.96 20.23 -4.87
C ILE A 215 5.16 19.36 -5.21
N LYS A 216 5.48 19.20 -6.49
CA LYS A 216 6.59 18.38 -6.97
C LYS A 216 7.45 19.07 -8.01
N LYS A 217 8.76 18.73 -7.99
CA LYS A 217 9.75 19.06 -9.01
C LYS A 217 10.56 17.81 -9.36
N ARG A 218 10.80 17.59 -10.64
CA ARG A 218 11.76 16.55 -11.10
C ARG A 218 13.17 17.16 -11.18
N PHE A 219 14.17 16.34 -10.86
CA PHE A 219 15.58 16.67 -10.98
C PHE A 219 16.39 15.56 -11.62
#